data_fac73b151b5c9a842dc3345c13ceb249
#
_entry.id   fac73b151b5c9a842dc3345c13ceb249
#
_cell.length_a   1.000
_cell.length_b   1.000
_cell.length_c   1.000
_cell.angle_alpha   90.00
_cell.angle_beta   90.00
_cell.angle_gamma   90.00
#
_symmetry.space_group_name_H-M   'P 1'
#
loop_
_entity.id
_entity.type
_entity.pdbx_description
1 polymer ?
#
loop_
_entity_poly.entity_id
_entity_poly.type
_entity_poly.pdbx_seq_one_letter_code
_entity_poly.pdbx_strand_id
1 'polypeptide(L)'
;MRVLAVVLLLLLSAAPAQAASGTYVRLGHFSMDQARVDATLDGVKLGTLDYAELYEYRRVEPGEHNVEFRTAGSDPGGPVLRSVLVIATAGKAYTVVDIASTMKVLEDDVSLPPNGQAKLRVINAGDAEMDLLRGSVFVHRNVQANSTTGYVVMLPGSDALQVLPRGKESTRLEATLEAGAVYSLLVSARRIELRTDAKAAEVVPGGGQETGFGGMAGGWDWLTALVIALIVGAAMFSVRGRLFRFG
;
A
#
# COMPACT_ATOMS: atom_id res chain seq x y z
N MET A 1 -51.17 -9.24 -8.95
CA MET A 1 -50.36 -8.38 -8.08
C MET A 1 -49.46 -9.10 -7.08
N ARG A 2 -49.38 -10.44 -7.03
CA ARG A 2 -48.50 -11.18 -6.06
C ARG A 2 -47.13 -11.61 -6.61
N VAL A 3 -46.89 -11.52 -7.90
CA VAL A 3 -45.65 -11.96 -8.53
C VAL A 3 -44.56 -10.84 -8.58
N LEU A 4 -44.96 -9.58 -8.53
CA LEU A 4 -44.07 -8.43 -8.57
C LEU A 4 -43.29 -8.22 -7.24
N ALA A 5 -43.81 -8.68 -6.12
CA ALA A 5 -43.22 -8.52 -4.80
C ALA A 5 -42.02 -9.48 -4.54
N VAL A 6 -42.02 -10.65 -5.21
CA VAL A 6 -40.96 -11.66 -5.02
C VAL A 6 -39.70 -11.31 -5.80
N VAL A 7 -39.82 -10.64 -6.95
CA VAL A 7 -38.64 -10.22 -7.77
C VAL A 7 -37.90 -9.05 -7.13
N LEU A 8 -38.58 -8.18 -6.38
CA LEU A 8 -37.94 -7.04 -5.72
C LEU A 8 -37.13 -7.43 -4.47
N LEU A 9 -37.47 -8.57 -3.84
CA LEU A 9 -36.75 -9.05 -2.64
C LEU A 9 -35.43 -9.75 -2.95
N LEU A 10 -35.22 -10.24 -4.18
CA LEU A 10 -34.01 -10.91 -4.62
C LEU A 10 -32.88 -9.96 -5.08
N LEU A 11 -33.17 -8.68 -5.24
CA LEU A 11 -32.21 -7.66 -5.66
C LEU A 11 -31.46 -6.97 -4.52
N LEU A 12 -31.79 -7.27 -3.26
CA LEU A 12 -31.25 -6.56 -2.08
C LEU A 12 -30.13 -7.27 -1.34
N SER A 13 -29.59 -8.37 -1.84
CA SER A 13 -28.55 -9.13 -1.13
C SER A 13 -27.23 -9.29 -1.89
N ALA A 14 -26.89 -8.37 -2.78
CA ALA A 14 -25.51 -8.23 -3.19
C ALA A 14 -24.78 -7.34 -2.17
N ALA A 15 -24.41 -7.90 -1.02
CA ALA A 15 -23.36 -7.30 -0.21
C ALA A 15 -22.11 -7.18 -1.10
N PRO A 16 -21.48 -6.00 -1.19
CA PRO A 16 -20.22 -5.90 -1.89
C PRO A 16 -19.27 -6.91 -1.24
N ALA A 17 -18.76 -7.85 -2.01
CA ALA A 17 -17.66 -8.67 -1.58
C ALA A 17 -16.50 -7.70 -1.35
N GLN A 18 -16.22 -7.36 -0.08
CA GLN A 18 -14.99 -6.70 0.28
C GLN A 18 -13.89 -7.70 -0.04
N ALA A 19 -13.18 -7.45 -1.13
CA ALA A 19 -11.91 -8.12 -1.36
C ALA A 19 -11.08 -7.91 -0.10
N ALA A 20 -10.66 -8.99 0.55
CA ALA A 20 -9.81 -8.92 1.73
C ALA A 20 -8.50 -8.25 1.28
N SER A 21 -8.34 -6.99 1.61
CA SER A 21 -7.11 -6.27 1.37
C SER A 21 -6.00 -6.98 2.17
N GLY A 22 -4.90 -7.38 1.50
CA GLY A 22 -3.79 -8.05 2.14
C GLY A 22 -3.19 -7.20 3.26
N THR A 23 -2.57 -7.85 4.23
CA THR A 23 -1.77 -7.19 5.27
C THR A 23 -0.30 -7.29 4.88
N TYR A 24 0.46 -6.22 5.06
CA TYR A 24 1.82 -6.15 4.53
C TYR A 24 2.81 -5.59 5.55
N VAL A 25 4.03 -6.12 5.52
CA VAL A 25 5.15 -5.62 6.32
C VAL A 25 6.37 -5.46 5.42
N ARG A 26 7.13 -4.38 5.58
CA ARG A 26 8.47 -4.22 5.01
C ARG A 26 9.46 -3.79 6.07
N LEU A 27 10.73 -4.09 5.85
CA LEU A 27 11.80 -3.86 6.79
C LEU A 27 12.84 -2.90 6.21
N GLY A 28 13.38 -2.00 7.05
CA GLY A 28 14.43 -1.07 6.66
C GLY A 28 15.51 -0.92 7.73
N HIS A 29 16.76 -0.78 7.29
CA HIS A 29 17.90 -0.61 8.17
C HIS A 29 18.57 0.75 7.94
N PHE A 30 18.45 1.65 8.94
CA PHE A 30 18.97 3.02 8.89
C PHE A 30 19.81 3.38 10.12
N SER A 31 20.28 2.39 10.88
CA SER A 31 21.20 2.59 12.00
C SER A 31 22.65 2.43 11.57
N MET A 32 23.47 3.43 11.81
CA MET A 32 24.88 3.43 11.41
C MET A 32 25.79 2.59 12.31
N ASP A 33 25.28 2.10 13.43
CA ASP A 33 26.03 1.22 14.35
C ASP A 33 26.30 -0.18 13.78
N GLN A 34 25.57 -0.56 12.74
CA GLN A 34 25.78 -1.76 11.97
C GLN A 34 25.81 -1.44 10.48
N ALA A 35 26.84 -1.91 9.76
CA ALA A 35 26.92 -1.74 8.32
C ALA A 35 25.89 -2.61 7.59
N ARG A 36 25.59 -3.78 8.16
CA ARG A 36 24.66 -4.79 7.60
C ARG A 36 23.99 -5.56 8.72
N VAL A 37 22.74 -5.92 8.51
CA VAL A 37 21.97 -6.76 9.43
C VAL A 37 21.26 -7.88 8.68
N ASP A 38 21.18 -9.05 9.29
CA ASP A 38 20.26 -10.11 8.87
C ASP A 38 18.88 -9.83 9.47
N ALA A 39 17.87 -9.72 8.62
CA ALA A 39 16.50 -9.44 9.01
C ALA A 39 15.66 -10.72 9.00
N THR A 40 14.94 -10.98 10.08
CA THR A 40 13.99 -12.09 10.19
C THR A 40 12.59 -11.59 10.50
N LEU A 41 11.60 -12.33 10.04
CA LEU A 41 10.19 -12.18 10.38
C LEU A 41 9.69 -13.54 10.85
N ASP A 42 9.18 -13.62 12.09
CA ASP A 42 8.71 -14.85 12.71
C ASP A 42 9.75 -15.99 12.67
N GLY A 43 11.02 -15.64 12.89
CA GLY A 43 12.14 -16.57 12.83
C GLY A 43 12.60 -16.95 11.41
N VAL A 44 11.90 -16.52 10.36
CA VAL A 44 12.29 -16.77 8.97
C VAL A 44 13.19 -15.64 8.48
N LYS A 45 14.39 -15.95 8.04
CA LYS A 45 15.31 -14.98 7.46
C LYS A 45 14.76 -14.47 6.13
N LEU A 46 14.53 -13.16 6.03
CA LEU A 46 14.08 -12.49 4.81
C LEU A 46 15.25 -12.13 3.89
N GLY A 47 16.40 -11.83 4.49
CA GLY A 47 17.61 -11.44 3.77
C GLY A 47 18.57 -10.65 4.65
N THR A 48 19.53 -10.02 4.01
CA THR A 48 20.51 -9.13 4.65
C THR A 48 20.31 -7.72 4.12
N LEU A 49 20.05 -6.76 5.00
CA LEU A 49 19.92 -5.34 4.69
C LEU A 49 21.25 -4.64 4.88
N ASP A 50 21.67 -3.88 3.88
CA ASP A 50 22.74 -2.90 4.02
C ASP A 50 22.21 -1.62 4.71
N TYR A 51 23.12 -0.81 5.28
CA TYR A 51 22.73 0.49 5.81
C TYR A 51 22.09 1.37 4.71
N ALA A 52 20.98 2.02 5.06
CA ALA A 52 20.12 2.83 4.20
C ALA A 52 19.32 2.00 3.16
N GLU A 53 19.06 0.74 3.43
CA GLU A 53 18.23 -0.12 2.60
C GLU A 53 16.84 -0.31 3.20
N LEU A 54 15.82 -0.35 2.32
CA LEU A 54 14.43 -0.63 2.63
C LEU A 54 13.93 -1.71 1.67
N TYR A 55 13.42 -2.82 2.21
CA TYR A 55 12.83 -3.88 1.41
C TYR A 55 11.47 -3.48 0.83
N GLU A 56 11.03 -4.25 -0.16
CA GLU A 56 9.67 -4.21 -0.66
C GLU A 56 8.69 -4.81 0.36
N TYR A 57 7.41 -4.45 0.24
CA TYR A 57 6.37 -5.01 1.08
C TYR A 57 6.23 -6.52 0.86
N ARG A 58 6.11 -7.24 1.97
CA ARG A 58 5.81 -8.67 1.99
C ARG A 58 4.44 -8.87 2.62
N ARG A 59 3.60 -9.67 1.98
CA ARG A 59 2.31 -10.05 2.54
C ARG A 59 2.51 -10.93 3.77
N VAL A 60 1.71 -10.66 4.81
CA VAL A 60 1.64 -11.44 6.05
C VAL A 60 0.17 -11.70 6.40
N GLU A 61 -0.08 -12.67 7.28
CA GLU A 61 -1.41 -12.83 7.86
C GLU A 61 -1.64 -11.74 8.93
N PRO A 62 -2.91 -11.33 9.20
CA PRO A 62 -3.19 -10.47 10.34
C PRO A 62 -2.82 -11.16 11.65
N GLY A 63 -2.22 -10.43 12.58
CA GLY A 63 -1.80 -10.98 13.86
C GLY A 63 -0.51 -10.38 14.40
N GLU A 64 0.11 -11.07 15.34
CA GLU A 64 1.39 -10.70 15.93
C GLU A 64 2.54 -11.26 15.10
N HIS A 65 3.50 -10.41 14.76
CA HIS A 65 4.70 -10.77 14.02
C HIS A 65 5.94 -10.27 14.75
N ASN A 66 6.91 -11.15 14.95
CA ASN A 66 8.18 -10.78 15.55
C ASN A 66 9.21 -10.45 14.47
N VAL A 67 9.72 -9.22 14.48
CA VAL A 67 10.82 -8.78 13.61
C VAL A 67 12.09 -8.73 14.44
N GLU A 68 13.14 -9.37 13.93
CA GLU A 68 14.46 -9.35 14.58
C GLU A 68 15.55 -8.97 13.59
N PHE A 69 16.51 -8.20 14.09
CA PHE A 69 17.75 -7.92 13.38
C PHE A 69 18.92 -8.52 14.15
N ARG A 70 19.81 -9.19 13.40
CA ARG A 70 21.06 -9.80 13.87
C ARG A 70 22.23 -9.24 13.09
N THR A 71 23.45 -9.38 13.59
CA THR A 71 24.66 -9.08 12.81
C THR A 71 24.67 -9.94 11.55
N ALA A 72 24.93 -9.34 10.40
CA ALA A 72 24.93 -10.06 9.13
C ALA A 72 25.93 -11.23 9.14
N GLY A 73 25.47 -12.42 8.72
CA GLY A 73 26.24 -13.64 8.69
C GLY A 73 26.47 -14.31 10.06
N SER A 74 25.82 -13.83 11.13
CA SER A 74 25.82 -14.53 12.42
C SER A 74 25.00 -15.81 12.36
N ASP A 75 25.24 -16.69 13.32
CA ASP A 75 24.43 -17.90 13.52
C ASP A 75 22.94 -17.51 13.69
N PRO A 76 21.99 -18.20 13.03
CA PRO A 76 20.56 -17.95 13.18
C PRO A 76 20.06 -18.08 14.64
N GLY A 77 20.69 -18.91 15.46
CA GLY A 77 20.44 -19.02 16.90
C GLY A 77 21.25 -18.03 17.77
N GLY A 78 22.10 -17.20 17.16
CA GLY A 78 22.95 -16.26 17.85
C GLY A 78 22.22 -15.06 18.43
N PRO A 79 22.95 -14.10 19.03
CA PRO A 79 22.36 -12.95 19.70
C PRO A 79 21.53 -12.09 18.76
N VAL A 80 20.34 -11.67 19.21
CA VAL A 80 19.50 -10.67 18.56
C VAL A 80 20.04 -9.29 18.90
N LEU A 81 20.33 -8.47 17.89
CA LEU A 81 20.72 -7.06 18.10
C LEU A 81 19.52 -6.25 18.57
N ARG A 82 18.40 -6.39 17.86
CA ARG A 82 17.15 -5.67 18.13
C ARG A 82 15.96 -6.50 17.67
N SER A 83 14.84 -6.32 18.37
CA SER A 83 13.58 -6.94 18.00
C SER A 83 12.41 -6.00 18.30
N VAL A 84 11.31 -6.21 17.58
CA VAL A 84 10.04 -5.53 17.84
C VAL A 84 8.88 -6.42 17.44
N LEU A 85 7.80 -6.35 18.21
CA LEU A 85 6.53 -6.99 17.90
C LEU A 85 5.69 -6.04 17.02
N VAL A 86 5.22 -6.53 15.88
CA VAL A 86 4.28 -5.85 14.99
C VAL A 86 2.91 -6.47 15.18
N ILE A 87 1.93 -5.68 15.61
CA ILE A 87 0.52 -6.11 15.66
C ILE A 87 -0.12 -5.73 14.33
N ALA A 88 -0.11 -6.65 13.38
CA ALA A 88 -0.55 -6.43 12.02
C ALA A 88 -2.08 -6.57 11.90
N THR A 89 -2.79 -5.47 11.70
CA THR A 89 -4.23 -5.44 11.48
C THR A 89 -4.56 -5.78 10.03
N ALA A 90 -5.65 -6.51 9.80
CA ALA A 90 -6.12 -6.87 8.47
C ALA A 90 -6.26 -5.64 7.55
N GLY A 91 -5.73 -5.73 6.34
CA GLY A 91 -5.82 -4.68 5.35
C GLY A 91 -4.88 -3.49 5.56
N LYS A 92 -3.95 -3.56 6.49
CA LYS A 92 -2.97 -2.50 6.78
C LYS A 92 -1.58 -2.86 6.28
N ALA A 93 -0.77 -1.83 6.05
CA ALA A 93 0.63 -1.95 5.73
C ALA A 93 1.50 -1.33 6.82
N TYR A 94 2.66 -1.93 7.06
CA TYR A 94 3.59 -1.50 8.10
C TYR A 94 5.01 -1.43 7.56
N THR A 95 5.72 -0.39 7.94
CA THR A 95 7.16 -0.29 7.76
C THR A 95 7.83 -0.42 9.11
N VAL A 96 8.68 -1.42 9.28
CA VAL A 96 9.53 -1.58 10.45
C VAL A 96 10.91 -1.08 10.10
N VAL A 97 11.36 -0.05 10.78
CA VAL A 97 12.67 0.56 10.53
C VAL A 97 13.53 0.56 11.78
N ASP A 98 14.80 0.24 11.59
CA ASP A 98 15.84 0.44 12.59
C ASP A 98 16.49 1.81 12.32
N ILE A 99 16.20 2.79 13.17
CA ILE A 99 16.72 4.16 13.09
C ILE A 99 17.37 4.52 14.42
N ALA A 100 18.60 5.02 14.39
CA ALA A 100 19.35 5.40 15.60
C ALA A 100 19.33 4.30 16.67
N SER A 101 19.62 3.07 16.27
CA SER A 101 19.65 1.86 17.12
C SER A 101 18.31 1.55 17.82
N THR A 102 17.20 2.02 17.24
CA THR A 102 15.85 1.79 17.76
C THR A 102 14.92 1.27 16.67
N MET A 103 14.25 0.16 16.94
CA MET A 103 13.21 -0.34 16.06
C MET A 103 11.93 0.48 16.21
N LYS A 104 11.39 0.93 15.09
CA LYS A 104 10.11 1.67 15.01
C LYS A 104 9.16 0.95 14.09
N VAL A 105 7.91 0.79 14.51
CA VAL A 105 6.81 0.29 13.67
C VAL A 105 5.99 1.49 13.21
N LEU A 106 5.88 1.65 11.90
CA LEU A 106 5.11 2.72 11.26
C LEU A 106 3.91 2.08 10.56
N GLU A 107 2.71 2.49 10.89
CA GLU A 107 1.54 2.16 10.07
C GLU A 107 1.55 3.05 8.83
N ASP A 108 1.45 2.43 7.66
CA ASP A 108 1.57 3.11 6.38
C ASP A 108 0.19 3.39 5.77
N ASP A 109 -0.17 4.65 5.60
CA ASP A 109 -1.37 5.02 4.82
C ASP A 109 -1.07 4.92 3.31
N VAL A 110 -1.10 3.69 2.80
CA VAL A 110 -0.93 3.38 1.37
C VAL A 110 -2.26 3.42 0.60
N SER A 111 -3.35 3.87 1.21
CA SER A 111 -4.59 4.15 0.49
C SER A 111 -4.32 5.14 -0.64
N LEU A 112 -4.99 4.95 -1.79
CA LEU A 112 -4.77 5.82 -2.94
C LEU A 112 -5.13 7.27 -2.61
N PRO A 113 -4.36 8.24 -3.13
CA PRO A 113 -4.71 9.65 -3.00
C PRO A 113 -5.99 9.98 -3.77
N PRO A 114 -6.62 11.14 -3.53
CA PRO A 114 -7.70 11.63 -4.36
C PRO A 114 -7.33 11.65 -5.85
N ASN A 115 -8.32 11.50 -6.73
CA ASN A 115 -8.11 11.45 -8.17
C ASN A 115 -7.26 12.63 -8.67
N GLY A 116 -6.27 12.32 -9.49
CA GLY A 116 -5.36 13.32 -10.05
C GLY A 116 -4.31 13.83 -9.07
N GLN A 117 -4.14 13.23 -7.90
CA GLN A 117 -3.18 13.66 -6.89
C GLN A 117 -2.19 12.52 -6.55
N ALA A 118 -1.16 12.84 -5.79
CA ALA A 118 -0.17 11.93 -5.22
C ALA A 118 -0.09 12.13 -3.70
N LYS A 119 0.48 11.18 -2.98
CA LYS A 119 0.82 11.32 -1.55
C LYS A 119 2.33 11.17 -1.36
N LEU A 120 2.88 11.92 -0.42
CA LEU A 120 4.30 11.86 -0.06
C LEU A 120 4.47 11.98 1.45
N ARG A 121 5.31 11.12 2.05
CA ARG A 121 5.86 11.31 3.40
C ARG A 121 7.37 11.36 3.38
N VAL A 122 7.97 11.73 4.51
CA VAL A 122 9.42 11.69 4.75
C VAL A 122 9.73 10.69 5.85
N ILE A 123 10.75 9.87 5.63
CA ILE A 123 11.45 9.10 6.66
C ILE A 123 12.83 9.72 6.78
N ASN A 124 13.03 10.57 7.80
CA ASN A 124 14.31 11.22 8.06
C ASN A 124 15.14 10.37 9.01
N ALA A 125 16.00 9.53 8.46
CA ALA A 125 17.00 8.74 9.17
C ALA A 125 18.37 9.45 9.20
N GLY A 126 18.41 10.73 8.84
CA GLY A 126 19.58 11.60 8.98
C GLY A 126 19.75 12.10 10.38
N ASP A 127 20.90 12.72 10.63
CA ASP A 127 21.31 13.27 11.95
C ASP A 127 20.92 14.75 12.16
N ALA A 128 20.25 15.37 11.17
CA ALA A 128 19.82 16.78 11.25
C ALA A 128 18.32 16.91 11.01
N GLU A 129 17.72 17.89 11.69
CA GLU A 129 16.40 18.40 11.33
C GLU A 129 16.44 18.96 9.91
N MET A 130 15.37 18.78 9.14
CA MET A 130 15.33 19.22 7.75
C MET A 130 13.97 19.78 7.33
N ASP A 131 13.99 20.60 6.30
CA ASP A 131 12.82 20.98 5.54
C ASP A 131 12.81 20.24 4.19
N LEU A 132 11.62 19.95 3.66
CA LEU A 132 11.43 19.45 2.32
C LEU A 132 10.64 20.47 1.49
N LEU A 133 11.21 20.89 0.35
CA LEU A 133 10.54 21.72 -0.64
C LEU A 133 10.31 20.96 -1.94
N ARG A 134 9.29 21.38 -2.67
CA ARG A 134 9.07 21.07 -4.07
C ARG A 134 8.95 22.39 -4.85
N GLY A 135 9.92 22.64 -5.72
CA GLY A 135 10.09 23.99 -6.28
C GLY A 135 10.32 25.00 -5.17
N SER A 136 9.44 25.99 -5.01
CA SER A 136 9.49 27.02 -3.95
C SER A 136 8.52 26.75 -2.78
N VAL A 137 7.79 25.64 -2.81
CA VAL A 137 6.74 25.34 -1.82
C VAL A 137 7.26 24.34 -0.78
N PHE A 138 7.08 24.65 0.50
CA PHE A 138 7.37 23.72 1.57
C PHE A 138 6.34 22.57 1.56
N VAL A 139 6.82 21.34 1.46
CA VAL A 139 6.04 20.11 1.61
C VAL A 139 6.00 19.69 3.06
N HIS A 140 7.15 19.67 3.72
CA HIS A 140 7.30 19.43 5.15
C HIS A 140 8.29 20.42 5.74
N ARG A 141 8.05 20.85 6.97
CA ARG A 141 8.96 21.73 7.74
C ARG A 141 9.36 21.08 9.04
N ASN A 142 10.57 21.41 9.50
CA ASN A 142 11.09 21.00 10.81
C ASN A 142 10.98 19.50 11.05
N VAL A 143 11.23 18.66 10.01
CA VAL A 143 11.25 17.21 10.15
C VAL A 143 12.45 16.84 11.00
N GLN A 144 12.21 16.40 12.22
CA GLN A 144 13.25 16.08 13.18
C GLN A 144 14.16 14.97 12.69
N ALA A 145 15.42 14.97 13.13
CA ALA A 145 16.32 13.85 12.92
C ALA A 145 15.72 12.55 13.48
N ASN A 146 15.97 11.44 12.79
CA ASN A 146 15.49 10.11 13.20
C ASN A 146 13.97 10.03 13.39
N SER A 147 13.20 10.76 12.57
CA SER A 147 11.75 10.81 12.65
C SER A 147 11.07 10.52 11.30
N THR A 148 9.75 10.38 11.35
CA THR A 148 8.91 10.20 10.16
C THR A 148 7.74 11.17 10.20
N THR A 149 7.27 11.59 9.02
CA THR A 149 6.08 12.44 8.89
C THR A 149 4.85 11.60 8.54
N GLY A 150 3.66 12.20 8.68
CA GLY A 150 2.47 11.73 7.98
C GLY A 150 2.58 11.95 6.48
N TYR A 151 1.69 11.31 5.72
CA TYR A 151 1.57 11.59 4.29
C TYR A 151 0.86 12.91 4.04
N VAL A 152 1.35 13.68 3.08
CA VAL A 152 0.67 14.87 2.54
C VAL A 152 0.22 14.60 1.12
N VAL A 153 -0.95 15.12 0.77
CA VAL A 153 -1.50 15.05 -0.59
C VAL A 153 -0.95 16.22 -1.39
N MET A 154 -0.55 15.96 -2.64
CA MET A 154 0.08 16.96 -3.50
C MET A 154 -0.25 16.71 -4.97
N LEU A 155 -0.02 17.71 -5.82
CA LEU A 155 -0.19 17.58 -7.25
C LEU A 155 0.91 16.69 -7.86
N PRO A 156 0.60 15.87 -8.88
CA PRO A 156 1.60 15.14 -9.63
C PRO A 156 2.47 16.07 -10.45
N GLY A 157 3.56 15.57 -11.02
CA GLY A 157 4.43 16.31 -11.92
C GLY A 157 5.90 16.05 -11.66
N SER A 158 6.74 16.53 -12.60
CA SER A 158 8.20 16.34 -12.59
C SER A 158 8.87 17.61 -12.07
N ASP A 159 8.91 17.75 -10.74
CA ASP A 159 9.60 18.85 -10.07
C ASP A 159 10.65 18.31 -9.13
N ALA A 160 11.75 19.03 -8.97
CA ALA A 160 12.75 18.65 -8.01
C ALA A 160 12.24 18.76 -6.57
N LEU A 161 12.52 17.74 -5.80
CA LEU A 161 12.46 17.76 -4.35
C LEU A 161 13.79 18.30 -3.81
N GLN A 162 13.72 19.30 -2.94
CA GLN A 162 14.89 19.87 -2.29
C GLN A 162 14.85 19.59 -0.80
N VAL A 163 15.84 18.84 -0.34
CA VAL A 163 16.05 18.51 1.09
C VAL A 163 17.02 19.54 1.65
N LEU A 164 16.60 20.27 2.69
CA LEU A 164 17.37 21.32 3.37
C LEU A 164 17.66 20.90 4.82
N PRO A 165 18.74 20.14 5.07
CA PRO A 165 19.12 19.78 6.43
C PRO A 165 19.67 21.03 7.15
N ARG A 166 19.31 21.20 8.41
CA ARG A 166 19.80 22.32 9.21
C ARG A 166 21.32 22.26 9.39
N GLY A 167 22.01 23.33 9.00
CA GLY A 167 23.47 23.41 9.14
C GLY A 167 24.28 22.59 8.14
N LYS A 168 23.65 22.05 7.09
CA LYS A 168 24.29 21.31 6.01
C LYS A 168 23.88 21.85 4.64
N GLU A 169 24.59 21.43 3.61
CA GLU A 169 24.24 21.76 2.24
C GLU A 169 22.91 21.12 1.85
N SER A 170 22.13 21.83 1.05
CA SER A 170 20.90 21.31 0.48
C SER A 170 21.20 20.29 -0.60
N THR A 171 20.33 19.28 -0.70
CA THR A 171 20.39 18.28 -1.77
C THR A 171 19.13 18.35 -2.62
N ARG A 172 19.32 18.37 -3.94
CA ARG A 172 18.26 18.37 -4.92
C ARG A 172 18.13 16.97 -5.53
N LEU A 173 16.90 16.45 -5.54
CA LEU A 173 16.53 15.18 -6.15
C LEU A 173 15.50 15.45 -7.26
N GLU A 174 15.86 15.17 -8.50
CA GLU A 174 14.87 15.18 -9.59
C GLU A 174 13.90 14.02 -9.38
N ALA A 175 12.61 14.34 -9.32
CA ALA A 175 11.57 13.39 -8.98
C ALA A 175 10.32 13.61 -9.84
N THR A 176 9.72 12.52 -10.29
CA THR A 176 8.41 12.52 -10.94
C THR A 176 7.41 11.86 -10.01
N LEU A 177 6.40 12.61 -9.59
CA LEU A 177 5.27 12.10 -8.83
C LEU A 177 4.12 11.84 -9.79
N GLU A 178 3.67 10.60 -9.85
CA GLU A 178 2.55 10.17 -10.71
C GLU A 178 1.23 10.33 -9.96
N ALA A 179 0.16 10.68 -10.70
CA ALA A 179 -1.19 10.67 -10.14
C ALA A 179 -1.58 9.26 -9.69
N GLY A 180 -2.25 9.15 -8.55
CA GLY A 180 -2.67 7.87 -7.99
C GLY A 180 -1.54 7.09 -7.29
N ALA A 181 -0.38 7.70 -7.06
CA ALA A 181 0.73 7.05 -6.41
C ALA A 181 1.00 7.59 -4.99
N VAL A 182 1.56 6.73 -4.15
CA VAL A 182 1.97 7.02 -2.77
C VAL A 182 3.47 6.82 -2.65
N TYR A 183 4.16 7.76 -2.01
CA TYR A 183 5.61 7.79 -1.95
C TYR A 183 6.14 7.96 -0.53
N SER A 184 7.30 7.37 -0.26
CA SER A 184 8.17 7.70 0.86
C SER A 184 9.47 8.29 0.35
N LEU A 185 9.85 9.50 0.81
CA LEU A 185 11.18 10.06 0.64
C LEU A 185 12.04 9.58 1.81
N LEU A 186 13.03 8.75 1.52
CA LEU A 186 14.02 8.27 2.47
C LEU A 186 15.19 9.24 2.49
N VAL A 187 15.50 9.80 3.65
CA VAL A 187 16.65 10.68 3.86
C VAL A 187 17.58 10.01 4.87
N SER A 188 18.79 9.68 4.46
CA SER A 188 19.81 9.08 5.32
C SER A 188 21.15 9.80 5.14
N ALA A 189 22.12 9.52 5.99
CA ALA A 189 23.46 10.07 5.85
C ALA A 189 24.17 9.60 4.56
N ARG A 190 23.73 8.47 3.98
CA ARG A 190 24.33 7.87 2.78
C ARG A 190 23.67 8.34 1.49
N ARG A 191 22.32 8.47 1.48
CA ARG A 191 21.57 8.78 0.26
C ARG A 191 20.20 9.38 0.58
N ILE A 192 19.66 10.07 -0.43
CA ILE A 192 18.27 10.48 -0.50
C ILE A 192 17.62 9.69 -1.63
N GLU A 193 16.50 9.06 -1.37
CA GLU A 193 15.81 8.19 -2.32
C GLU A 193 14.30 8.35 -2.23
N LEU A 194 13.65 8.50 -3.38
CA LEU A 194 12.18 8.44 -3.47
C LEU A 194 11.75 7.01 -3.78
N ARG A 195 10.93 6.43 -2.91
CA ARG A 195 10.35 5.09 -3.07
C ARG A 195 8.86 5.19 -3.34
N THR A 196 8.37 4.39 -4.27
CA THR A 196 6.94 4.20 -4.47
C THR A 196 6.42 3.19 -3.46
N ASP A 197 5.46 3.59 -2.63
CA ASP A 197 4.82 2.72 -1.65
C ASP A 197 3.60 2.00 -2.24
N ALA A 198 2.87 2.68 -3.14
CA ALA A 198 1.70 2.14 -3.83
C ALA A 198 1.38 2.92 -5.11
N LYS A 199 0.74 2.26 -6.08
CA LYS A 199 0.24 2.87 -7.33
C LYS A 199 -1.15 2.35 -7.69
N ALA A 200 -1.97 3.20 -8.29
CA ALA A 200 -3.34 2.84 -8.74
C ALA A 200 -3.39 1.72 -9.79
N ALA A 201 -2.33 1.57 -10.58
CA ALA A 201 -2.25 0.57 -11.65
C ALA A 201 -1.64 -0.78 -11.20
N GLU A 202 -1.16 -0.86 -9.97
CA GLU A 202 -0.50 -2.05 -9.42
C GLU A 202 -1.30 -2.58 -8.22
N VAL A 203 -1.12 -3.85 -7.89
CA VAL A 203 -1.68 -4.43 -6.66
C VAL A 203 -1.05 -3.69 -5.48
N VAL A 204 -1.87 -2.88 -4.82
CA VAL A 204 -1.40 -2.00 -3.77
C VAL A 204 -1.31 -2.77 -2.46
N PRO A 205 -0.14 -2.83 -1.80
CA PRO A 205 -0.05 -3.32 -0.43
C PRO A 205 -0.97 -2.51 0.49
N GLY A 206 -1.75 -3.23 1.29
CA GLY A 206 -2.47 -2.63 2.42
C GLY A 206 -3.67 -1.75 2.14
N GLY A 207 -4.25 -1.69 0.95
CA GLY A 207 -5.43 -0.84 0.81
C GLY A 207 -6.02 -0.69 -0.58
N GLY A 208 -5.35 -1.19 -1.59
CA GLY A 208 -5.95 -1.27 -2.91
C GLY A 208 -6.99 -2.38 -2.91
N GLN A 209 -8.24 -2.04 -3.15
CA GLN A 209 -9.13 -3.04 -3.68
C GLN A 209 -8.47 -3.55 -4.95
N GLU A 210 -8.22 -4.85 -5.03
CA GLU A 210 -8.12 -5.51 -6.34
C GLU A 210 -9.48 -5.26 -7.02
N THR A 211 -9.64 -4.10 -7.66
CA THR A 211 -10.67 -3.95 -8.66
C THR A 211 -10.20 -4.82 -9.80
N GLY A 212 -10.60 -6.08 -9.75
CA GLY A 212 -10.45 -7.03 -10.83
C GLY A 212 -11.16 -6.51 -12.07
N PHE A 213 -10.58 -5.56 -12.74
CA PHE A 213 -10.84 -5.22 -14.12
C PHE A 213 -9.96 -6.09 -15.03
N GLY A 214 -9.73 -7.32 -14.58
CA GLY A 214 -9.02 -8.33 -15.33
C GLY A 214 -9.95 -9.48 -15.65
N GLY A 215 -10.50 -9.50 -16.85
CA GLY A 215 -11.09 -10.73 -17.34
C GLY A 215 -12.53 -10.68 -17.83
N MET A 216 -12.84 -9.78 -18.72
CA MET A 216 -13.83 -10.10 -19.75
C MET A 216 -13.17 -10.85 -20.92
N ALA A 217 -12.49 -11.92 -20.60
CA ALA A 217 -12.08 -12.95 -21.55
C ALA A 217 -12.35 -14.31 -20.91
N GLY A 218 -13.62 -14.63 -20.76
CA GLY A 218 -14.04 -15.94 -20.26
C GLY A 218 -15.53 -16.08 -20.47
N GLY A 219 -15.88 -16.86 -21.46
CA GLY A 219 -17.17 -17.30 -21.91
C GLY A 219 -18.39 -16.93 -21.07
N TRP A 220 -19.37 -16.42 -21.72
CA TRP A 220 -20.74 -16.41 -21.22
C TRP A 220 -21.05 -17.80 -20.71
N ASP A 221 -21.19 -17.90 -19.39
CA ASP A 221 -21.60 -19.15 -18.79
C ASP A 221 -22.96 -19.51 -19.44
N TRP A 222 -23.02 -20.66 -20.08
CA TRP A 222 -24.22 -21.14 -20.82
C TRP A 222 -25.47 -21.10 -19.95
N LEU A 223 -25.33 -21.19 -18.61
CA LEU A 223 -26.39 -21.03 -17.64
C LEU A 223 -26.95 -19.60 -17.63
N THR A 224 -26.12 -18.55 -17.71
CA THR A 224 -26.57 -17.16 -17.78
C THR A 224 -27.30 -16.90 -19.09
N ALA A 225 -26.83 -17.44 -20.21
CA ALA A 225 -27.50 -17.34 -21.48
C ALA A 225 -28.86 -18.07 -21.45
N LEU A 226 -28.96 -19.22 -20.78
CA LEU A 226 -30.19 -20.01 -20.67
C LEU A 226 -31.23 -19.29 -19.78
N VAL A 227 -30.81 -18.63 -18.69
CA VAL A 227 -31.71 -17.85 -17.84
C VAL A 227 -32.30 -16.64 -18.60
N ILE A 228 -31.47 -15.92 -19.36
CA ILE A 228 -31.93 -14.81 -20.19
C ILE A 228 -32.91 -15.28 -21.25
N ALA A 229 -32.62 -16.40 -21.92
CA ALA A 229 -33.50 -16.98 -22.93
C ALA A 229 -34.85 -17.41 -22.34
N LEU A 230 -34.88 -17.98 -21.15
CA LEU A 230 -36.12 -18.35 -20.45
C LEU A 230 -36.99 -17.14 -20.05
N ILE A 231 -36.35 -16.04 -19.60
CA ILE A 231 -37.05 -14.80 -19.23
C ILE A 231 -37.66 -14.14 -20.48
N VAL A 232 -36.92 -14.07 -21.60
CA VAL A 232 -37.41 -13.49 -22.85
C VAL A 232 -38.49 -14.38 -23.47
N GLY A 233 -38.33 -15.70 -23.40
CA GLY A 233 -39.32 -16.68 -23.90
C GLY A 233 -40.66 -16.58 -23.13
N ALA A 234 -40.61 -16.47 -21.79
CA ALA A 234 -41.80 -16.33 -20.97
C ALA A 234 -42.54 -15.00 -21.23
N ALA A 235 -41.80 -13.90 -21.47
CA ALA A 235 -42.38 -12.62 -21.82
C ALA A 235 -43.09 -12.65 -23.19
N MET A 236 -42.51 -13.29 -24.21
CA MET A 236 -43.12 -13.44 -25.52
C MET A 236 -44.37 -14.32 -25.49
N PHE A 237 -44.38 -15.39 -24.67
CA PHE A 237 -45.52 -16.27 -24.54
C PHE A 237 -46.73 -15.57 -23.86
N SER A 238 -46.43 -14.71 -22.88
CA SER A 238 -47.49 -13.93 -22.19
C SER A 238 -48.14 -12.85 -23.07
N VAL A 239 -47.37 -12.32 -24.04
CA VAL A 239 -47.93 -11.33 -25.02
C VAL A 239 -48.79 -12.01 -26.09
N ARG A 240 -48.40 -13.22 -26.58
CA ARG A 240 -49.21 -13.95 -27.54
C ARG A 240 -50.52 -14.47 -26.98
N GLY A 241 -50.59 -14.81 -25.69
CA GLY A 241 -51.82 -15.28 -25.05
C GLY A 241 -52.88 -14.19 -24.90
N ARG A 242 -52.53 -12.90 -25.05
CA ARG A 242 -53.50 -11.77 -24.98
C ARG A 242 -54.07 -11.37 -26.32
N LEU A 243 -53.47 -11.76 -27.44
CA LEU A 243 -53.94 -11.41 -28.78
C LEU A 243 -54.99 -12.39 -29.34
N PHE A 244 -55.26 -13.53 -28.68
CA PHE A 244 -56.27 -14.50 -29.09
C PHE A 244 -57.54 -14.50 -28.26
N ARG A 245 -57.81 -13.42 -27.51
CA ARG A 245 -59.05 -13.30 -26.67
C ARG A 245 -60.01 -12.20 -27.12
N PHE A 246 -59.86 -11.69 -28.31
CA PHE A 246 -60.87 -10.80 -28.94
C PHE A 246 -61.10 -11.28 -30.38
N GLY A 247 -62.01 -12.20 -30.52
CA GLY A 247 -62.58 -12.69 -31.74
C GLY A 247 -63.78 -13.52 -31.41
#